data_af4dce0a52c2fb445b8e3743ae0c47fc
#
_entry.id   af4dce0a52c2fb445b8e3743ae0c47fc
#
_cell.length_a   1.000
_cell.length_b   1.000
_cell.length_c   1.000
_cell.angle_alpha   90.00
_cell.angle_beta   90.00
_cell.angle_gamma   90.00
#
_symmetry.space_group_name_H-M   'P 1'
#
loop_
_entity.id
_entity.type
_entity.pdbx_description
1 polymer ?
#
loop_
_entity_poly.entity_id
_entity_poly.type
_entity_poly.pdbx_seq_one_letter_code
_entity_poly.pdbx_strand_id
1 'polypeptide(L)'
;MGLDIYIEKISDYRTDEKGRTVSTRTQIGNLHGCSNFLDELNNSLNSGFGSGATYSFCEGKFFAVRKTLIEDLAESEKKLESNDFSDLYRFANEDDEKFNKRNKEYIEDKIRQLKFEIKSLDEFFKENDIEVISDEELDELIENGGEDCYGEEFEVSASW
;
A
#
# COMPACT_ATOMS: atom_id res chain seq x y z
N MET A 1 11.40 13.49 9.69
CA MET A 1 11.47 12.02 9.69
C MET A 1 10.60 11.47 8.59
N GLY A 2 11.07 10.47 7.90
CA GLY A 2 10.34 9.83 6.83
C GLY A 2 9.66 8.55 7.31
N LEU A 3 8.69 8.09 6.53
CA LEU A 3 8.09 6.77 6.69
C LEU A 3 8.95 5.77 5.91
N ASP A 4 9.45 4.76 6.57
CA ASP A 4 10.13 3.62 5.96
C ASP A 4 9.31 2.35 6.14
N ILE A 5 9.08 1.64 5.05
CA ILE A 5 8.37 0.37 5.06
C ILE A 5 9.32 -0.70 4.55
N TYR A 6 9.75 -1.57 5.46
CA TYR A 6 10.69 -2.65 5.16
C TYR A 6 9.93 -3.92 4.84
N ILE A 7 10.32 -4.57 3.75
CA ILE A 7 9.76 -5.85 3.32
C ILE A 7 10.88 -6.88 3.35
N GLU A 8 10.66 -7.95 4.12
CA GLU A 8 11.64 -9.01 4.32
C GLU A 8 11.11 -10.35 3.86
N LYS A 9 11.98 -11.14 3.25
CA LYS A 9 11.73 -12.54 2.93
C LYS A 9 12.34 -13.41 4.02
N ILE A 10 11.59 -14.41 4.50
CA ILE A 10 12.06 -15.38 5.48
C ILE A 10 12.40 -16.66 4.75
N SER A 11 13.59 -17.19 5.01
CA SER A 11 14.08 -18.43 4.42
C SER A 11 14.91 -19.23 5.44
N ASP A 12 15.30 -20.43 5.03
CA ASP A 12 16.23 -21.29 5.80
C ASP A 12 15.78 -21.54 7.24
N TYR A 13 14.51 -21.90 7.41
CA TYR A 13 14.01 -22.33 8.71
C TYR A 13 14.80 -23.55 9.20
N ARG A 14 15.36 -23.42 10.40
CA ARG A 14 16.15 -24.48 11.01
C ARG A 14 16.00 -24.47 12.53
N THR A 15 16.39 -25.55 13.17
CA THR A 15 16.44 -25.65 14.62
C THR A 15 17.90 -25.42 15.07
N ASP A 16 18.11 -24.49 15.99
CA ASP A 16 19.43 -24.25 16.57
C ASP A 16 19.83 -25.31 17.62
N GLU A 17 21.05 -25.20 18.17
CA GLU A 17 21.57 -26.14 19.17
C GLU A 17 20.73 -26.17 20.46
N LYS A 18 19.95 -25.11 20.71
CA LYS A 18 19.06 -25.01 21.88
C LYS A 18 17.63 -25.45 21.61
N GLY A 19 17.36 -26.04 20.43
CA GLY A 19 16.04 -26.50 20.04
C GLY A 19 15.09 -25.38 19.60
N ARG A 20 15.60 -24.17 19.36
CA ARG A 20 14.78 -23.03 18.93
C ARG A 20 14.70 -22.99 17.41
N THR A 21 13.52 -22.63 16.88
CA THR A 21 13.37 -22.37 15.45
C THR A 21 14.00 -21.01 15.12
N VAL A 22 14.93 -21.01 14.18
CA VAL A 22 15.58 -19.82 13.67
C VAL A 22 15.42 -19.76 12.15
N SER A 23 15.50 -18.57 11.58
CA SER A 23 15.38 -18.37 10.14
C SER A 23 16.31 -17.25 9.70
N THR A 24 16.56 -17.21 8.39
CA THR A 24 17.30 -16.12 7.77
C THR A 24 16.29 -15.11 7.23
N ARG A 25 16.48 -13.83 7.57
CA ARG A 25 15.66 -12.71 7.08
C ARG A 25 16.50 -11.91 6.09
N THR A 26 15.94 -11.66 4.93
CA THR A 26 16.58 -10.86 3.90
C THR A 26 15.67 -9.70 3.54
N GLN A 27 16.16 -8.48 3.71
CA GLN A 27 15.43 -7.29 3.26
C GLN A 27 15.41 -7.29 1.74
N ILE A 28 14.22 -7.32 1.16
CA ILE A 28 14.01 -7.34 -0.27
C ILE A 28 13.43 -6.04 -0.82
N GLY A 29 13.01 -5.13 0.05
CA GLY A 29 12.50 -3.83 -0.37
C GLY A 29 12.35 -2.84 0.76
N ASN A 30 12.31 -1.57 0.37
CA ASN A 30 11.95 -0.45 1.22
C ASN A 30 11.04 0.48 0.41
N LEU A 31 9.79 0.61 0.85
CA LEU A 31 8.81 1.49 0.24
C LEU A 31 8.76 2.81 1.02
N HIS A 32 9.85 3.58 0.95
CA HIS A 32 9.97 4.87 1.62
C HIS A 32 8.87 5.84 1.19
N GLY A 33 8.18 6.43 2.15
CA GLY A 33 7.14 7.45 1.90
C GLY A 33 5.82 6.93 1.35
N CYS A 34 5.62 5.61 1.27
CA CYS A 34 4.38 5.02 0.73
C CYS A 34 3.27 4.94 1.79
N SER A 35 2.76 6.09 2.21
CA SER A 35 1.76 6.20 3.27
C SER A 35 0.40 5.58 2.91
N ASN A 36 -0.07 5.76 1.68
CA ASN A 36 -1.34 5.16 1.25
C ASN A 36 -1.25 3.63 1.19
N PHE A 37 -0.12 3.10 0.75
CA PHE A 37 0.15 1.67 0.78
C PHE A 37 0.06 1.12 2.22
N LEU A 38 0.70 1.80 3.16
CA LEU A 38 0.66 1.41 4.56
C LEU A 38 -0.75 1.47 5.13
N ASP A 39 -1.51 2.52 4.82
CA ASP A 39 -2.89 2.67 5.28
C ASP A 39 -3.79 1.54 4.77
N GLU A 40 -3.63 1.14 3.52
CA GLU A 40 -4.38 0.01 2.96
C GLU A 40 -4.01 -1.33 3.62
N LEU A 41 -2.73 -1.57 3.89
CA LEU A 41 -2.32 -2.73 4.69
C LEU A 41 -2.91 -2.67 6.09
N ASN A 42 -2.91 -1.49 6.72
CA ASN A 42 -3.43 -1.25 8.05
C ASN A 42 -4.93 -1.58 8.16
N ASN A 43 -5.71 -1.29 7.12
CA ASN A 43 -7.14 -1.57 7.09
C ASN A 43 -7.47 -3.06 7.24
N SER A 44 -6.53 -3.95 6.95
CA SER A 44 -6.69 -5.40 7.12
C SER A 44 -6.35 -5.90 8.53
N LEU A 45 -5.83 -5.03 9.40
CA LEU A 45 -5.40 -5.36 10.75
C LEU A 45 -6.39 -4.86 11.80
N ASN A 46 -6.77 -5.72 12.74
CA ASN A 46 -7.74 -5.37 13.79
C ASN A 46 -7.23 -4.30 14.74
N SER A 47 -5.94 -4.31 15.06
CA SER A 47 -5.30 -3.40 16.02
C SER A 47 -4.55 -2.24 15.37
N GLY A 48 -4.49 -2.21 14.03
CA GLY A 48 -3.70 -1.24 13.29
C GLY A 48 -2.21 -1.56 13.26
N PHE A 49 -1.49 -0.83 12.40
CA PHE A 49 -0.05 -1.01 12.17
C PHE A 49 0.73 -0.15 13.16
N GLY A 50 1.44 -0.79 14.09
CA GLY A 50 2.28 -0.09 15.06
C GLY A 50 3.70 0.14 14.51
N SER A 51 4.31 1.30 14.82
CA SER A 51 5.70 1.56 14.48
C SER A 51 6.61 0.52 15.14
N GLY A 52 7.49 -0.09 14.34
CA GLY A 52 8.40 -1.16 14.80
C GLY A 52 7.77 -2.55 14.92
N ALA A 53 6.47 -2.68 14.75
CA ALA A 53 5.81 -3.98 14.72
C ALA A 53 5.97 -4.64 13.34
N THR A 54 5.90 -5.96 13.31
CA THR A 54 6.04 -6.76 12.09
C THR A 54 4.78 -7.58 11.84
N TYR A 55 4.32 -7.57 10.60
CA TYR A 55 3.12 -8.27 10.16
C TYR A 55 3.41 -9.05 8.88
N SER A 56 2.73 -10.19 8.70
CA SER A 56 2.88 -11.03 7.53
C SER A 56 1.80 -10.74 6.48
N PHE A 57 2.23 -10.61 5.22
CA PHE A 57 1.33 -10.43 4.08
C PHE A 57 1.82 -11.25 2.89
N CYS A 58 0.90 -11.78 2.10
CA CYS A 58 1.21 -12.49 0.87
C CYS A 58 1.20 -11.57 -0.37
N GLU A 59 1.81 -12.01 -1.46
CA GLU A 59 1.81 -11.30 -2.74
C GLU A 59 0.41 -10.83 -3.16
N GLY A 60 -0.59 -11.71 -3.00
CA GLY A 60 -1.98 -11.39 -3.34
C GLY A 60 -2.50 -10.15 -2.63
N LYS A 61 -2.10 -9.93 -1.38
CA LYS A 61 -2.46 -8.73 -0.62
C LYS A 61 -1.80 -7.48 -1.23
N PHE A 62 -0.55 -7.56 -1.64
CA PHE A 62 0.14 -6.45 -2.30
C PHE A 62 -0.54 -6.09 -3.63
N PHE A 63 -0.96 -7.10 -4.40
CA PHE A 63 -1.70 -6.87 -5.64
C PHE A 63 -3.05 -6.20 -5.38
N ALA A 64 -3.77 -6.63 -4.34
CA ALA A 64 -5.04 -6.02 -3.95
C ALA A 64 -4.86 -4.56 -3.53
N VAL A 65 -3.84 -4.26 -2.74
CA VAL A 65 -3.51 -2.87 -2.34
C VAL A 65 -3.16 -2.02 -3.55
N ARG A 66 -2.31 -2.53 -4.46
CA ARG A 66 -1.97 -1.82 -5.70
C ARG A 66 -3.22 -1.48 -6.52
N LYS A 67 -4.14 -2.42 -6.65
CA LYS A 67 -5.42 -2.21 -7.33
C LYS A 67 -6.21 -1.06 -6.70
N THR A 68 -6.32 -1.04 -5.39
CA THR A 68 -6.99 0.03 -4.66
C THR A 68 -6.34 1.39 -4.93
N LEU A 69 -5.01 1.47 -4.93
CA LEU A 69 -4.29 2.71 -5.25
C LEU A 69 -4.55 3.18 -6.69
N ILE A 70 -4.62 2.26 -7.64
CA ILE A 70 -4.94 2.57 -9.04
C ILE A 70 -6.37 3.10 -9.18
N GLU A 71 -7.32 2.49 -8.49
CA GLU A 71 -8.72 2.94 -8.46
C GLU A 71 -8.84 4.32 -7.84
N ASP A 72 -8.16 4.58 -6.73
CA ASP A 72 -8.12 5.88 -6.06
C ASP A 72 -7.50 6.95 -6.97
N LEU A 73 -6.47 6.60 -7.71
CA LEU A 73 -5.85 7.50 -8.69
C LEU A 73 -6.83 7.89 -9.80
N ALA A 74 -7.52 6.90 -10.37
CA ALA A 74 -8.51 7.14 -11.42
C ALA A 74 -9.65 8.03 -10.93
N GLU A 75 -10.16 7.79 -9.73
CA GLU A 75 -11.20 8.60 -9.10
C GLU A 75 -10.71 10.03 -8.85
N SER A 76 -9.50 10.20 -8.36
CA SER A 76 -8.91 11.51 -8.10
C SER A 76 -8.70 12.30 -9.39
N GLU A 77 -8.23 11.67 -10.47
CA GLU A 77 -8.06 12.29 -11.78
C GLU A 77 -9.40 12.74 -12.37
N LYS A 78 -10.43 11.90 -12.23
CA LYS A 78 -11.79 12.23 -12.65
C LYS A 78 -12.36 13.41 -11.88
N LYS A 79 -12.15 13.46 -10.58
CA LYS A 79 -12.58 14.57 -9.71
C LYS A 79 -11.89 15.87 -10.10
N LEU A 80 -10.59 15.83 -10.38
CA LEU A 80 -9.84 16.99 -10.84
C LEU A 80 -10.34 17.49 -12.21
N GLU A 81 -10.58 16.60 -13.14
CA GLU A 81 -11.08 16.92 -14.48
C GLU A 81 -12.48 17.55 -14.45
N SER A 82 -13.38 17.03 -13.62
CA SER A 82 -14.74 17.56 -13.47
C SER A 82 -14.84 18.82 -12.62
N ASN A 83 -13.81 19.15 -11.83
CA ASN A 83 -13.82 20.20 -10.80
C ASN A 83 -14.98 20.08 -9.81
N ASP A 84 -15.48 18.87 -9.60
CA ASP A 84 -16.54 18.59 -8.63
C ASP A 84 -15.95 18.12 -7.30
N PHE A 85 -15.92 19.03 -6.33
CA PHE A 85 -15.40 18.79 -4.96
C PHE A 85 -16.53 18.78 -3.92
N SER A 86 -17.79 18.63 -4.35
CA SER A 86 -18.98 18.75 -3.49
C SER A 86 -18.99 17.76 -2.33
N ASP A 87 -18.33 16.62 -2.45
CA ASP A 87 -18.23 15.60 -1.41
C ASP A 87 -17.12 15.88 -0.39
N LEU A 88 -16.30 16.91 -0.61
CA LEU A 88 -15.20 17.25 0.26
C LEU A 88 -15.63 18.26 1.35
N TYR A 89 -14.89 18.25 2.45
CA TYR A 89 -15.19 19.09 3.60
C TYR A 89 -14.97 20.57 3.29
N ARG A 90 -15.95 21.40 3.66
CA ARG A 90 -15.86 22.88 3.57
C ARG A 90 -15.69 23.45 4.97
N PHE A 91 -14.68 24.29 5.13
CA PHE A 91 -14.50 25.02 6.39
C PHE A 91 -15.54 26.13 6.56
N ALA A 92 -15.88 26.46 7.80
CA ALA A 92 -16.73 27.59 8.09
C ALA A 92 -16.12 28.89 7.53
N ASN A 93 -16.96 29.73 6.94
CA ASN A 93 -16.55 31.00 6.33
C ASN A 93 -15.63 30.88 5.10
N GLU A 94 -15.56 29.69 4.51
CA GLU A 94 -14.81 29.48 3.27
C GLU A 94 -15.73 29.78 2.07
N ASP A 95 -15.31 30.73 1.21
CA ASP A 95 -16.02 31.02 -0.01
C ASP A 95 -15.74 29.95 -1.10
N ASP A 96 -16.50 29.99 -2.20
CA ASP A 96 -16.38 28.99 -3.27
C ASP A 96 -14.99 29.00 -3.94
N GLU A 97 -14.40 30.18 -4.13
CA GLU A 97 -13.08 30.31 -4.74
C GLU A 97 -12.00 29.64 -3.88
N LYS A 98 -11.98 29.94 -2.58
CA LYS A 98 -11.03 29.35 -1.62
C LYS A 98 -11.24 27.85 -1.50
N PHE A 99 -12.49 27.40 -1.41
CA PHE A 99 -12.84 25.99 -1.35
C PHE A 99 -12.33 25.24 -2.59
N ASN A 100 -12.62 25.73 -3.77
CA ASN A 100 -12.22 25.08 -5.01
C ASN A 100 -10.69 25.07 -5.17
N LYS A 101 -10.02 26.16 -4.88
CA LYS A 101 -8.55 26.25 -4.95
C LYS A 101 -7.87 25.26 -3.99
N ARG A 102 -8.30 25.23 -2.74
CA ARG A 102 -7.75 24.33 -1.72
C ARG A 102 -7.95 22.86 -2.09
N ASN A 103 -9.15 22.51 -2.53
CA ASN A 103 -9.45 21.13 -2.89
C ASN A 103 -8.76 20.69 -4.19
N LYS A 104 -8.61 21.60 -5.16
CA LYS A 104 -7.82 21.33 -6.36
C LYS A 104 -6.36 21.01 -6.00
N GLU A 105 -5.73 21.82 -5.16
CA GLU A 105 -4.35 21.59 -4.70
C GLU A 105 -4.25 20.26 -3.93
N TYR A 106 -5.20 19.97 -3.07
CA TYR A 106 -5.24 18.71 -2.32
C TYR A 106 -5.34 17.49 -3.26
N ILE A 107 -6.21 17.53 -4.25
CA ILE A 107 -6.36 16.43 -5.21
C ILE A 107 -5.13 16.29 -6.10
N GLU A 108 -4.53 17.38 -6.54
CA GLU A 108 -3.27 17.36 -7.31
C GLU A 108 -2.14 16.70 -6.51
N ASP A 109 -2.01 17.02 -5.22
CA ASP A 109 -1.03 16.41 -4.34
C ASP A 109 -1.29 14.93 -4.13
N LYS A 110 -2.56 14.57 -3.93
CA LYS A 110 -2.99 13.16 -3.81
C LYS A 110 -2.63 12.36 -5.06
N ILE A 111 -2.87 12.91 -6.24
CA ILE A 111 -2.54 12.27 -7.52
C ILE A 111 -1.03 12.03 -7.61
N ARG A 112 -0.21 13.03 -7.30
CA ARG A 112 1.26 12.87 -7.30
C ARG A 112 1.71 11.77 -6.36
N GLN A 113 1.17 11.74 -5.15
CA GLN A 113 1.51 10.74 -4.14
C GLN A 113 1.10 9.33 -4.60
N LEU A 114 -0.11 9.16 -5.12
CA LEU A 114 -0.57 7.86 -5.63
C LEU A 114 0.28 7.35 -6.79
N LYS A 115 0.63 8.21 -7.74
CA LYS A 115 1.53 7.86 -8.85
C LYS A 115 2.90 7.42 -8.35
N PHE A 116 3.44 8.12 -7.37
CA PHE A 116 4.72 7.77 -6.75
C PHE A 116 4.66 6.38 -6.09
N GLU A 117 3.61 6.11 -5.31
CA GLU A 117 3.47 4.84 -4.61
C GLU A 117 3.25 3.66 -5.56
N ILE A 118 2.42 3.83 -6.58
CA ILE A 118 2.20 2.79 -7.61
C ILE A 118 3.51 2.48 -8.34
N LYS A 119 4.27 3.50 -8.71
CA LYS A 119 5.58 3.33 -9.33
C LYS A 119 6.55 2.58 -8.41
N SER A 120 6.58 2.94 -7.13
CA SER A 120 7.44 2.29 -6.14
C SER A 120 7.09 0.80 -5.96
N LEU A 121 5.80 0.47 -5.95
CA LEU A 121 5.33 -0.92 -5.91
C LEU A 121 5.74 -1.68 -7.19
N ASP A 122 5.56 -1.08 -8.35
CA ASP A 122 5.93 -1.73 -9.63
C ASP A 122 7.43 -2.00 -9.71
N GLU A 123 8.24 -1.07 -9.24
CA GLU A 123 9.70 -1.27 -9.14
C GLU A 123 10.05 -2.39 -8.16
N PHE A 124 9.39 -2.44 -7.01
CA PHE A 124 9.56 -3.51 -6.03
C PHE A 124 9.23 -4.88 -6.63
N PHE A 125 8.12 -5.02 -7.33
CA PHE A 125 7.74 -6.26 -7.98
C PHE A 125 8.77 -6.67 -9.04
N LYS A 126 9.20 -5.74 -9.87
CA LYS A 126 10.20 -5.99 -10.91
C LYS A 126 11.54 -6.43 -10.33
N GLU A 127 12.03 -5.75 -9.31
CA GLU A 127 13.32 -6.06 -8.67
C GLU A 127 13.34 -7.43 -7.99
N ASN A 128 12.17 -7.93 -7.58
CA ASN A 128 12.04 -9.20 -6.87
C ASN A 128 11.42 -10.32 -7.72
N ASP A 129 11.34 -10.12 -9.04
CA ASP A 129 10.78 -11.08 -9.99
C ASP A 129 9.35 -11.53 -9.63
N ILE A 130 8.58 -10.61 -9.06
CA ILE A 130 7.17 -10.83 -8.73
C ILE A 130 6.32 -10.44 -9.94
N GLU A 131 5.67 -11.44 -10.54
CA GLU A 131 4.77 -11.22 -11.66
C GLU A 131 3.38 -10.85 -11.17
N VAL A 132 2.92 -9.66 -11.55
CA VAL A 132 1.57 -9.19 -11.19
C VAL A 132 0.55 -9.95 -12.04
N ILE A 133 -0.42 -10.59 -11.37
CA ILE A 133 -1.50 -11.30 -12.05
C ILE A 133 -2.44 -10.33 -12.77
N SER A 134 -3.22 -10.83 -13.73
CA SER A 134 -4.18 -10.01 -14.47
C SER A 134 -5.27 -9.46 -13.54
N ASP A 135 -5.91 -8.36 -13.96
CA ASP A 135 -7.03 -7.77 -13.20
C ASP A 135 -8.17 -8.77 -13.00
N GLU A 136 -8.45 -9.60 -14.00
CA GLU A 136 -9.49 -10.62 -13.95
C GLU A 136 -9.15 -11.71 -12.92
N GLU A 137 -7.91 -12.19 -12.91
CA GLU A 137 -7.43 -13.17 -11.92
C GLU A 137 -7.45 -12.58 -10.52
N LEU A 138 -7.06 -11.31 -10.38
CA LEU A 138 -7.06 -10.62 -9.10
C LEU A 138 -8.48 -10.41 -8.57
N ASP A 139 -9.43 -10.01 -9.42
CA ASP A 139 -10.83 -9.85 -9.05
C ASP A 139 -11.43 -11.16 -8.55
N GLU A 140 -11.16 -12.26 -9.25
CA GLU A 140 -11.60 -13.60 -8.84
C GLU A 140 -10.98 -14.01 -7.51
N LEU A 141 -9.70 -13.74 -7.32
CA LEU A 141 -8.97 -14.01 -6.08
C LEU A 141 -9.58 -13.25 -4.89
N ILE A 142 -9.85 -11.97 -5.06
CA ILE A 142 -10.45 -11.11 -4.03
C ILE A 142 -11.88 -11.57 -3.72
N GLU A 143 -12.68 -11.87 -4.73
CA GLU A 143 -14.05 -12.34 -4.57
C GLU A 143 -14.13 -13.63 -3.73
N ASN A 144 -13.14 -14.50 -3.88
CA ASN A 144 -13.04 -15.76 -3.12
C ASN A 144 -12.30 -15.61 -1.78
N GLY A 145 -11.84 -14.40 -1.43
CA GLY A 145 -11.10 -14.14 -0.19
C GLY A 145 -9.69 -14.75 -0.17
N GLY A 146 -9.11 -15.02 -1.33
CA GLY A 146 -7.82 -15.69 -1.46
C GLY A 146 -6.59 -14.77 -1.49
N GLU A 147 -6.78 -13.46 -1.51
CA GLU A 147 -5.69 -12.48 -1.59
C GLU A 147 -4.73 -12.54 -0.41
N ASP A 148 -5.21 -12.95 0.76
CA ASP A 148 -4.40 -13.05 1.98
C ASP A 148 -3.47 -14.27 1.99
N CYS A 149 -3.66 -15.22 1.08
CA CYS A 149 -2.92 -16.49 1.04
C CYS A 149 -2.22 -16.74 -0.31
N TYR A 150 -2.35 -15.85 -1.28
CA TYR A 150 -1.82 -16.06 -2.62
C TYR A 150 -0.35 -15.67 -2.72
N GLY A 151 0.46 -16.55 -3.31
CA GLY A 151 1.87 -16.30 -3.56
C GLY A 151 2.77 -16.42 -2.33
N GLU A 152 3.97 -15.88 -2.43
CA GLU A 152 4.92 -15.90 -1.32
C GLU A 152 4.51 -14.97 -0.19
N GLU A 153 4.87 -15.34 1.03
CA GLU A 153 4.63 -14.55 2.23
C GLU A 153 5.87 -13.70 2.55
N PHE A 154 5.61 -12.44 2.91
CA PHE A 154 6.64 -11.50 3.33
C PHE A 154 6.29 -10.93 4.70
N GLU A 155 7.31 -10.56 5.45
CA GLU A 155 7.13 -9.76 6.66
C GLU A 155 7.32 -8.29 6.34
N VAL A 156 6.40 -7.48 6.83
CA VAL A 156 6.37 -6.03 6.63
C VAL A 156 6.45 -5.34 7.98
N SER A 157 7.39 -4.43 8.11
CA SER A 157 7.49 -3.53 9.26
C SER A 157 7.61 -2.10 8.79
N ALA A 158 7.20 -1.16 9.63
CA ALA A 158 7.26 0.26 9.31
C ALA A 158 7.85 1.04 10.48
N SER A 159 8.55 2.11 10.14
CA SER A 159 9.15 3.04 11.10
C SER A 159 8.82 4.48 10.70
N TRP A 160 8.30 5.25 11.65
CA TRP A 160 8.01 6.67 11.46
C TRP A 160 8.35 7.50 12.69
#